data_186881a6ed310f5a0adf2d0f26dee66a
#
_entry.id   186881a6ed310f5a0adf2d0f26dee66a
#
_cell.length_a   1.000
_cell.length_b   1.000
_cell.length_c   1.000
_cell.angle_alpha   90.00
_cell.angle_beta   90.00
_cell.angle_gamma   90.00
#
_symmetry.space_group_name_H-M   'P 1'
#
loop_
_entity.id
_entity.type
_entity.pdbx_description
1 polymer ?
#
loop_
_entity_poly.entity_id
_entity_poly.type
_entity_poly.pdbx_seq_one_letter_code
_entity_poly.pdbx_strand_id
1 'polypeptide(L)'
;MAISWPELSTAHIEEKAASFRLDAIQTLGLEAGGPVPVEQIAEIYLGYELDFVEQDESLPSDVIGGIDFDNKTIIVNSSIESHLGRYSFTIAHEIAHHVLHREIFMESRTDDKIMCRGGKSRPIEEMQADRFAEALLMPKELVITTSHSIQTARPMFHKGRIALASKVIKASGLSNVSVTAMAMRLQHLNLSTRSGWLGNYVIWALNRIGRPMDHHGF
;
A
#
# COMPACT_ATOMS: atom_id res chain seq x y z
N MET A 1 21.55 -15.06 -10.99
CA MET A 1 21.62 -15.40 -9.54
C MET A 1 20.42 -14.76 -8.87
N ALA A 2 19.76 -15.42 -7.90
CA ALA A 2 18.68 -14.78 -7.15
C ALA A 2 19.22 -13.61 -6.31
N ILE A 3 18.49 -12.49 -6.27
CA ILE A 3 18.87 -11.33 -5.46
C ILE A 3 18.70 -11.70 -3.97
N SER A 4 19.69 -11.35 -3.15
CA SER A 4 19.59 -11.51 -1.70
C SER A 4 19.12 -10.19 -1.09
N TRP A 5 17.84 -10.13 -0.74
CA TRP A 5 17.25 -8.96 -0.11
C TRP A 5 17.57 -8.90 1.39
N PRO A 6 18.00 -7.74 1.92
CA PRO A 6 18.20 -7.58 3.36
C PRO A 6 16.89 -7.63 4.12
N GLU A 7 16.90 -8.22 5.31
CA GLU A 7 15.75 -8.17 6.21
C GLU A 7 15.69 -6.82 6.93
N LEU A 8 14.73 -5.96 6.55
CA LEU A 8 14.52 -4.66 7.17
C LEU A 8 13.52 -4.78 8.32
N SER A 9 13.86 -4.20 9.48
CA SER A 9 12.92 -4.16 10.60
C SER A 9 11.72 -3.25 10.29
N THR A 10 10.57 -3.57 10.86
CA THR A 10 9.36 -2.72 10.73
C THR A 10 9.63 -1.28 11.17
N ALA A 11 10.40 -1.08 12.24
CA ALA A 11 10.75 0.26 12.72
C ALA A 11 11.55 1.06 11.69
N HIS A 12 12.51 0.41 11.03
CA HIS A 12 13.32 1.04 9.99
C HIS A 12 12.48 1.42 8.76
N ILE A 13 11.56 0.54 8.35
CA ILE A 13 10.64 0.82 7.22
C ILE A 13 9.71 2.00 7.56
N GLU A 14 9.17 2.05 8.78
CA GLU A 14 8.34 3.18 9.25
C GLU A 14 9.11 4.50 9.23
N GLU A 15 10.34 4.51 9.72
CA GLU A 15 11.19 5.70 9.74
C GLU A 15 11.52 6.17 8.32
N LYS A 16 11.91 5.25 7.43
CA LYS A 16 12.16 5.57 6.02
C LYS A 16 10.92 6.14 5.33
N ALA A 17 9.75 5.54 5.55
CA ALA A 17 8.50 6.04 4.96
C ALA A 17 8.12 7.44 5.47
N ALA A 18 8.30 7.68 6.77
CA ALA A 18 8.03 8.98 7.37
C ALA A 18 8.97 10.07 6.86
N SER A 19 10.28 9.78 6.80
CA SER A 19 11.28 10.70 6.27
C SER A 19 11.05 11.00 4.78
N PHE A 20 10.82 9.97 3.98
CA PHE A 20 10.52 10.10 2.55
C PHE A 20 9.25 10.95 2.32
N ARG A 21 8.17 10.67 3.07
CA ARG A 21 6.93 11.45 2.98
C ARG A 21 7.15 12.92 3.29
N LEU A 22 7.90 13.23 4.35
CA LEU A 22 8.18 14.61 4.75
C LEU A 22 8.95 15.35 3.66
N ASP A 23 10.01 14.75 3.14
CA ASP A 23 10.85 15.33 2.09
C ASP A 23 10.06 15.56 0.79
N ALA A 24 9.29 14.56 0.35
CA ALA A 24 8.46 14.67 -0.84
C ALA A 24 7.40 15.79 -0.72
N ILE A 25 6.69 15.87 0.42
CA ILE A 25 5.70 16.92 0.67
C ILE A 25 6.34 18.31 0.70
N GLN A 26 7.48 18.46 1.36
CA GLN A 26 8.22 19.73 1.39
C GLN A 26 8.70 20.15 -0.01
N THR A 27 9.29 19.23 -0.74
CA THR A 27 9.80 19.50 -2.11
C THR A 27 8.68 19.88 -3.07
N LEU A 28 7.52 19.24 -2.94
CA LEU A 28 6.33 19.54 -3.76
C LEU A 28 5.57 20.80 -3.28
N GLY A 29 5.96 21.40 -2.17
CA GLY A 29 5.28 22.57 -1.60
C GLY A 29 3.85 22.30 -1.10
N LEU A 30 3.58 21.07 -0.65
CA LEU A 30 2.25 20.63 -0.23
C LEU A 30 2.06 20.77 1.29
N GLU A 31 0.80 20.87 1.70
CA GLU A 31 0.45 20.88 3.12
C GLU A 31 0.63 19.49 3.76
N ALA A 32 1.12 19.49 5.00
CA ALA A 32 1.43 18.25 5.76
C ALA A 32 0.18 17.55 6.31
N GLY A 33 -0.92 17.56 5.61
CA GLY A 33 -2.18 16.93 6.03
C GLY A 33 -2.94 16.27 4.87
N GLY A 34 -3.89 15.39 5.19
CA GLY A 34 -4.72 14.76 4.19
C GLY A 34 -4.09 13.59 3.43
N PRO A 35 -4.71 13.20 2.31
CA PRO A 35 -4.25 12.08 1.49
C PRO A 35 -2.88 12.33 0.89
N VAL A 36 -2.04 11.31 0.85
CA VAL A 36 -0.73 11.38 0.21
C VAL A 36 -0.89 11.39 -1.31
N PRO A 37 -0.38 12.38 -2.03
CA PRO A 37 -0.54 12.50 -3.48
C PRO A 37 0.47 11.61 -4.21
N VAL A 38 0.23 10.30 -4.22
CA VAL A 38 1.18 9.30 -4.72
C VAL A 38 1.55 9.50 -6.20
N GLU A 39 0.63 9.99 -7.02
CA GLU A 39 0.88 10.33 -8.43
C GLU A 39 1.90 11.46 -8.54
N GLN A 40 1.69 12.56 -7.85
CA GLN A 40 2.64 13.69 -7.85
C GLN A 40 4.00 13.29 -7.28
N ILE A 41 4.02 12.40 -6.29
CA ILE A 41 5.26 11.85 -5.76
C ILE A 41 5.95 11.01 -6.83
N ALA A 42 5.24 10.11 -7.51
CA ALA A 42 5.82 9.29 -8.57
C ALA A 42 6.32 10.13 -9.74
N GLU A 43 5.48 11.01 -10.28
CA GLU A 43 5.76 11.74 -11.51
C GLU A 43 6.68 12.95 -11.30
N ILE A 44 6.37 13.81 -10.33
CA ILE A 44 7.07 15.09 -10.17
C ILE A 44 8.29 14.95 -9.26
N TYR A 45 8.15 14.24 -8.13
CA TYR A 45 9.25 14.13 -7.17
C TYR A 45 10.29 13.07 -7.57
N LEU A 46 9.84 11.89 -8.05
CA LEU A 46 10.73 10.79 -8.44
C LEU A 46 11.04 10.75 -9.95
N GLY A 47 10.24 11.41 -10.78
CA GLY A 47 10.39 11.49 -12.23
C GLY A 47 10.08 10.17 -12.95
N TYR A 48 9.07 9.43 -12.48
CA TYR A 48 8.53 8.27 -13.16
C TYR A 48 7.35 8.68 -14.04
N GLU A 49 7.16 7.96 -15.13
CA GLU A 49 5.93 7.98 -15.93
C GLU A 49 4.97 6.92 -15.39
N LEU A 50 3.67 7.24 -15.30
CA LEU A 50 2.63 6.27 -14.96
C LEU A 50 2.03 5.70 -16.24
N ASP A 51 2.23 4.41 -16.49
CA ASP A 51 1.70 3.69 -17.65
C ASP A 51 0.53 2.79 -17.23
N PHE A 52 -0.64 3.06 -17.83
CA PHE A 52 -1.88 2.34 -17.55
C PHE A 52 -2.11 1.29 -18.62
N VAL A 53 -1.93 0.04 -18.25
CA VAL A 53 -2.06 -1.08 -19.17
C VAL A 53 -3.32 -1.88 -18.88
N GLU A 54 -4.03 -2.27 -19.93
CA GLU A 54 -5.10 -3.25 -19.81
C GLU A 54 -4.51 -4.63 -19.53
N GLN A 55 -5.30 -5.47 -18.84
CA GLN A 55 -4.92 -6.84 -18.56
C GLN A 55 -5.00 -7.64 -19.87
N ASP A 56 -3.88 -7.77 -20.54
CA ASP A 56 -3.70 -8.54 -21.77
C ASP A 56 -2.56 -9.55 -21.61
N GLU A 57 -2.09 -10.11 -22.75
CA GLU A 57 -0.99 -11.07 -22.78
C GLU A 57 0.36 -10.49 -22.30
N SER A 58 0.49 -9.16 -22.19
CA SER A 58 1.73 -8.48 -21.78
C SER A 58 1.93 -8.46 -20.27
N LEU A 59 0.83 -8.54 -19.48
CA LEU A 59 0.87 -8.64 -18.03
C LEU A 59 0.27 -9.98 -17.56
N PRO A 60 0.97 -10.75 -16.71
CA PRO A 60 0.37 -11.91 -16.05
C PRO A 60 -0.93 -11.54 -15.34
N SER A 61 -1.92 -12.44 -15.35
CA SER A 61 -3.28 -12.19 -14.85
C SER A 61 -3.39 -11.80 -13.37
N ASP A 62 -2.33 -11.98 -12.61
CA ASP A 62 -2.22 -11.67 -11.18
C ASP A 62 -1.37 -10.42 -10.88
N VAL A 63 -0.76 -9.81 -11.91
CA VAL A 63 0.03 -8.58 -11.76
C VAL A 63 -0.88 -7.37 -11.77
N ILE A 64 -0.79 -6.54 -10.73
CA ILE A 64 -1.58 -5.31 -10.57
C ILE A 64 -0.75 -4.04 -10.69
N GLY A 65 0.57 -4.16 -10.64
CA GLY A 65 1.53 -3.07 -10.82
C GLY A 65 2.94 -3.62 -10.99
N GLY A 66 3.84 -2.74 -11.39
CA GLY A 66 5.27 -3.03 -11.51
C GLY A 66 6.07 -1.75 -11.71
N ILE A 67 7.37 -1.82 -11.42
CA ILE A 67 8.29 -0.70 -11.61
C ILE A 67 9.46 -1.09 -12.51
N ASP A 68 9.68 -0.29 -13.56
CA ASP A 68 10.85 -0.33 -14.42
C ASP A 68 11.79 0.82 -14.01
N PHE A 69 12.92 0.46 -13.40
CA PHE A 69 13.89 1.46 -12.93
C PHE A 69 14.70 2.08 -14.05
N ASP A 70 14.92 1.34 -15.14
CA ASP A 70 15.73 1.80 -16.28
C ASP A 70 14.94 2.81 -17.12
N ASN A 71 13.70 2.50 -17.44
CA ASN A 71 12.82 3.37 -18.22
C ASN A 71 12.10 4.43 -17.37
N LYS A 72 12.26 4.39 -16.05
CA LYS A 72 11.55 5.29 -15.15
C LYS A 72 10.02 5.22 -15.33
N THR A 73 9.47 4.01 -15.36
CA THR A 73 8.05 3.78 -15.58
C THR A 73 7.46 2.97 -14.43
N ILE A 74 6.32 3.41 -13.90
CA ILE A 74 5.47 2.63 -13.00
C ILE A 74 4.27 2.15 -13.80
N ILE A 75 4.14 0.84 -13.94
CA ILE A 75 3.06 0.20 -14.66
C ILE A 75 1.91 -0.06 -13.68
N VAL A 76 0.69 0.31 -14.07
CA VAL A 76 -0.52 0.11 -13.27
C VAL A 76 -1.57 -0.57 -14.11
N ASN A 77 -2.16 -1.65 -13.61
CA ASN A 77 -3.27 -2.31 -14.28
C ASN A 77 -4.52 -1.40 -14.25
N SER A 78 -5.04 -1.00 -15.41
CA SER A 78 -6.16 -0.06 -15.54
C SER A 78 -7.45 -0.54 -14.87
N SER A 79 -7.61 -1.86 -14.66
CA SER A 79 -8.77 -2.43 -13.96
C SER A 79 -8.93 -1.94 -12.51
N ILE A 80 -7.87 -1.40 -11.90
CA ILE A 80 -7.90 -0.90 -10.52
C ILE A 80 -8.15 0.60 -10.39
N GLU A 81 -8.13 1.37 -11.47
CA GLU A 81 -8.30 2.83 -11.45
C GLU A 81 -9.59 3.29 -10.75
N SER A 82 -10.69 2.58 -10.95
CA SER A 82 -11.98 2.89 -10.32
C SER A 82 -11.97 2.70 -8.79
N HIS A 83 -10.92 2.08 -8.23
CA HIS A 83 -10.81 1.76 -6.81
C HIS A 83 -9.69 2.58 -6.17
N LEU A 84 -9.94 3.87 -5.90
CA LEU A 84 -8.95 4.84 -5.43
C LEU A 84 -8.01 4.31 -4.34
N GLY A 85 -8.52 3.60 -3.34
CA GLY A 85 -7.67 3.05 -2.27
C GLY A 85 -6.75 1.92 -2.73
N ARG A 86 -7.14 1.13 -3.73
CA ARG A 86 -6.30 0.07 -4.32
C ARG A 86 -5.27 0.69 -5.24
N TYR A 87 -5.70 1.62 -6.07
CA TYR A 87 -4.87 2.39 -6.98
C TYR A 87 -3.74 3.11 -6.24
N SER A 88 -4.09 3.93 -5.23
CA SER A 88 -3.07 4.64 -4.44
C SER A 88 -2.13 3.69 -3.71
N PHE A 89 -2.62 2.53 -3.23
CA PHE A 89 -1.77 1.55 -2.59
C PHE A 89 -0.81 0.89 -3.58
N THR A 90 -1.23 0.64 -4.81
CA THR A 90 -0.35 0.07 -5.86
C THR A 90 0.78 1.05 -6.19
N ILE A 91 0.49 2.32 -6.46
CA ILE A 91 1.54 3.31 -6.73
C ILE A 91 2.48 3.47 -5.52
N ALA A 92 1.94 3.53 -4.30
CA ALA A 92 2.75 3.62 -3.08
C ALA A 92 3.66 2.39 -2.88
N HIS A 93 3.22 1.20 -3.33
CA HIS A 93 4.00 -0.03 -3.31
C HIS A 93 5.17 0.04 -4.31
N GLU A 94 4.95 0.54 -5.52
CA GLU A 94 6.02 0.73 -6.49
C GLU A 94 7.01 1.83 -6.06
N ILE A 95 6.53 2.89 -5.42
CA ILE A 95 7.40 3.88 -4.76
C ILE A 95 8.25 3.21 -3.67
N ALA A 96 7.71 2.25 -2.93
CA ALA A 96 8.46 1.51 -1.92
C ALA A 96 9.63 0.71 -2.53
N HIS A 97 9.42 0.08 -3.68
CA HIS A 97 10.49 -0.59 -4.41
C HIS A 97 11.58 0.40 -4.83
N HIS A 98 11.21 1.61 -5.26
CA HIS A 98 12.19 2.66 -5.53
C HIS A 98 13.02 3.02 -4.29
N VAL A 99 12.38 3.21 -3.14
CA VAL A 99 13.05 3.71 -1.91
C VAL A 99 13.87 2.63 -1.21
N LEU A 100 13.38 1.39 -1.22
CA LEU A 100 13.98 0.30 -0.44
C LEU A 100 14.88 -0.63 -1.25
N HIS A 101 14.56 -0.84 -2.52
CA HIS A 101 15.10 -1.96 -3.29
C HIS A 101 15.89 -1.55 -4.53
N ARG A 102 15.72 -0.34 -5.05
CA ARG A 102 16.30 0.11 -6.31
C ARG A 102 17.82 -0.09 -6.37
N GLU A 103 18.55 0.34 -5.35
CA GLU A 103 20.01 0.24 -5.35
C GLU A 103 20.49 -1.22 -5.48
N ILE A 104 19.92 -2.12 -4.66
CA ILE A 104 20.26 -3.54 -4.68
C ILE A 104 19.87 -4.18 -6.01
N PHE A 105 18.69 -3.84 -6.54
CA PHE A 105 18.22 -4.34 -7.82
C PHE A 105 19.16 -3.95 -8.97
N MET A 106 19.52 -2.68 -9.05
CA MET A 106 20.43 -2.15 -10.08
C MET A 106 21.85 -2.73 -9.98
N GLU A 107 22.34 -3.00 -8.77
CA GLU A 107 23.63 -3.63 -8.54
C GLU A 107 23.65 -5.12 -8.89
N SER A 108 22.52 -5.80 -8.80
CA SER A 108 22.42 -7.25 -9.02
C SER A 108 22.66 -7.69 -10.46
N ARG A 109 22.57 -6.76 -11.44
CA ARG A 109 22.72 -7.03 -12.88
C ARG A 109 21.89 -8.22 -13.37
N THR A 110 20.66 -8.34 -12.86
CA THR A 110 19.72 -9.37 -13.33
C THR A 110 19.24 -9.04 -14.73
N ASP A 111 18.85 -10.09 -15.49
CA ASP A 111 18.20 -9.89 -16.79
C ASP A 111 16.75 -9.38 -16.63
N ASP A 112 16.20 -9.44 -15.43
CA ASP A 112 14.89 -8.90 -15.10
C ASP A 112 14.95 -7.38 -15.04
N LYS A 113 14.16 -6.71 -15.89
CA LYS A 113 14.12 -5.24 -15.98
C LYS A 113 13.06 -4.62 -15.09
N ILE A 114 12.04 -5.40 -14.71
CA ILE A 114 10.84 -4.95 -14.02
C ILE A 114 10.65 -5.75 -12.74
N MET A 115 10.45 -5.06 -11.63
CA MET A 115 9.90 -5.68 -10.43
C MET A 115 8.37 -5.64 -10.52
N CYS A 116 7.72 -6.79 -10.43
CA CYS A 116 6.28 -6.90 -10.57
C CYS A 116 5.63 -7.44 -9.29
N ARG A 117 4.53 -6.81 -8.92
CA ARG A 117 3.66 -7.28 -7.84
C ARG A 117 2.73 -8.38 -8.32
N GLY A 118 3.02 -9.63 -7.99
CA GLY A 118 2.20 -10.78 -8.34
C GLY A 118 2.77 -12.10 -7.82
N GLY A 119 1.97 -13.16 -7.91
CA GLY A 119 2.40 -14.50 -7.54
C GLY A 119 1.86 -15.03 -6.21
N LYS A 120 2.02 -16.36 -6.02
CA LYS A 120 1.50 -17.08 -4.84
C LYS A 120 2.42 -16.99 -3.61
N SER A 121 3.70 -16.70 -3.81
CA SER A 121 4.67 -16.47 -2.73
C SER A 121 4.67 -14.99 -2.34
N ARG A 122 4.96 -14.69 -1.08
CA ARG A 122 5.22 -13.33 -0.61
C ARG A 122 6.70 -13.23 -0.25
N PRO A 123 7.57 -12.94 -1.20
CA PRO A 123 8.98 -12.75 -0.94
C PRO A 123 9.20 -11.54 -0.03
N ILE A 124 10.38 -11.44 0.55
CA ILE A 124 10.66 -10.47 1.61
C ILE A 124 10.55 -9.02 1.11
N GLU A 125 10.99 -8.76 -0.11
CA GLU A 125 10.90 -7.45 -0.76
C GLU A 125 9.46 -6.99 -0.93
N GLU A 126 8.54 -7.88 -1.30
CA GLU A 126 7.12 -7.57 -1.44
C GLU A 126 6.48 -7.24 -0.08
N MET A 127 6.86 -7.99 0.96
CA MET A 127 6.38 -7.70 2.32
C MET A 127 6.91 -6.36 2.84
N GLN A 128 8.14 -6.01 2.51
CA GLN A 128 8.75 -4.72 2.87
C GLN A 128 8.07 -3.57 2.13
N ALA A 129 7.82 -3.74 0.82
CA ALA A 129 7.11 -2.76 0.01
C ALA A 129 5.66 -2.54 0.50
N ASP A 130 4.93 -3.60 0.83
CA ASP A 130 3.60 -3.48 1.44
C ASP A 130 3.64 -2.69 2.76
N ARG A 131 4.65 -2.94 3.62
CA ARG A 131 4.82 -2.21 4.90
C ARG A 131 5.15 -0.74 4.71
N PHE A 132 6.00 -0.44 3.75
CA PHE A 132 6.34 0.94 3.42
C PHE A 132 5.12 1.68 2.85
N ALA A 133 4.39 1.08 1.91
CA ALA A 133 3.17 1.65 1.34
C ALA A 133 2.10 1.94 2.42
N GLU A 134 1.91 1.01 3.36
CA GLU A 134 1.05 1.24 4.53
C GLU A 134 1.50 2.45 5.35
N ALA A 135 2.80 2.56 5.64
CA ALA A 135 3.36 3.64 6.46
C ALA A 135 3.32 4.98 5.74
N LEU A 136 3.58 4.99 4.42
CA LEU A 136 3.51 6.18 3.58
C LEU A 136 2.09 6.75 3.54
N LEU A 137 1.10 5.91 3.20
CA LEU A 137 -0.30 6.32 3.05
C LEU A 137 -1.00 6.59 4.38
N MET A 138 -0.61 5.90 5.44
CA MET A 138 -1.25 5.91 6.76
C MET A 138 -0.22 6.18 7.86
N PRO A 139 0.25 7.44 8.00
CA PRO A 139 1.28 7.80 8.97
C PRO A 139 0.92 7.37 10.39
N LYS A 140 1.87 6.73 11.06
CA LYS A 140 1.67 6.10 12.37
C LYS A 140 1.07 7.06 13.39
N GLU A 141 1.64 8.24 13.55
CA GLU A 141 1.23 9.23 14.52
C GLU A 141 -0.21 9.72 14.28
N LEU A 142 -0.56 9.97 13.01
CA LEU A 142 -1.91 10.39 12.63
C LEU A 142 -2.94 9.29 12.95
N VAL A 143 -2.63 8.04 12.59
CA VAL A 143 -3.52 6.90 12.84
C VAL A 143 -3.70 6.65 14.34
N ILE A 144 -2.62 6.68 15.12
CA ILE A 144 -2.65 6.51 16.59
C ILE A 144 -3.50 7.61 17.23
N THR A 145 -3.19 8.87 16.95
CA THR A 145 -3.86 10.02 17.56
C THR A 145 -5.35 10.02 17.24
N THR A 146 -5.70 9.80 15.94
CA THR A 146 -7.09 9.74 15.50
C THR A 146 -7.83 8.56 16.13
N SER A 147 -7.21 7.39 16.17
CA SER A 147 -7.80 6.19 16.78
C SER A 147 -8.07 6.38 18.27
N HIS A 148 -7.12 6.93 19.03
CA HIS A 148 -7.30 7.23 20.45
C HIS A 148 -8.41 8.26 20.70
N SER A 149 -8.46 9.33 19.91
CA SER A 149 -9.52 10.34 20.00
C SER A 149 -10.91 9.73 19.81
N ILE A 150 -11.08 8.85 18.80
CA ILE A 150 -12.33 8.16 18.54
C ILE A 150 -12.70 7.21 19.70
N GLN A 151 -11.75 6.44 20.20
CA GLN A 151 -11.98 5.48 21.27
C GLN A 151 -12.32 6.15 22.61
N THR A 152 -11.67 7.27 22.91
CA THR A 152 -11.93 8.06 24.13
C THR A 152 -13.29 8.72 24.09
N ALA A 153 -13.71 9.26 22.95
CA ALA A 153 -15.00 9.93 22.80
C ALA A 153 -16.20 8.98 22.92
N ARG A 154 -16.05 7.71 22.53
CA ARG A 154 -17.14 6.70 22.54
C ARG A 154 -16.63 5.28 22.82
N PRO A 155 -16.25 4.95 24.05
CA PRO A 155 -15.59 3.67 24.36
C PRO A 155 -16.43 2.40 24.11
N MET A 156 -17.77 2.52 24.07
CA MET A 156 -18.67 1.36 23.98
C MET A 156 -19.17 1.00 22.56
N PHE A 157 -18.82 1.77 21.51
CA PHE A 157 -19.44 1.61 20.19
C PHE A 157 -18.55 1.04 19.09
N HIS A 158 -17.35 0.54 19.40
CA HIS A 158 -16.45 0.00 18.39
C HIS A 158 -16.66 -1.52 18.22
N LYS A 159 -17.75 -1.90 17.59
CA LYS A 159 -17.99 -3.31 17.21
C LYS A 159 -17.13 -3.65 15.99
N GLY A 160 -15.84 -3.97 16.24
CA GLY A 160 -14.97 -4.55 15.24
C GLY A 160 -14.02 -3.56 14.55
N ARG A 161 -12.93 -4.15 14.04
CA ARG A 161 -11.82 -3.45 13.38
C ARG A 161 -12.25 -2.63 12.16
N ILE A 162 -13.15 -3.16 11.35
CA ILE A 162 -13.66 -2.51 10.13
C ILE A 162 -14.42 -1.22 10.47
N ALA A 163 -15.25 -1.24 11.52
CA ALA A 163 -15.97 -0.04 11.95
C ALA A 163 -15.03 1.04 12.49
N LEU A 164 -13.97 0.66 13.20
CA LEU A 164 -12.94 1.60 13.64
C LEU A 164 -12.17 2.17 12.45
N ALA A 165 -11.75 1.31 11.50
CA ALA A 165 -11.04 1.72 10.29
C ALA A 165 -11.80 2.76 9.48
N SER A 166 -13.09 2.54 9.23
CA SER A 166 -13.94 3.49 8.52
C SER A 166 -14.03 4.85 9.23
N LYS A 167 -14.10 4.86 10.57
CA LYS A 167 -14.13 6.10 11.35
C LYS A 167 -12.78 6.82 11.35
N VAL A 168 -11.67 6.07 11.43
CA VAL A 168 -10.32 6.64 11.37
C VAL A 168 -10.09 7.30 10.02
N ILE A 169 -10.42 6.64 8.90
CA ILE A 169 -10.32 7.22 7.56
C ILE A 169 -11.10 8.54 7.49
N LYS A 170 -12.37 8.54 7.93
CA LYS A 170 -13.20 9.74 7.90
C LYS A 170 -12.65 10.87 8.75
N ALA A 171 -12.15 10.57 9.94
CA ALA A 171 -11.67 11.57 10.88
C ALA A 171 -10.26 12.08 10.55
N SER A 172 -9.41 11.25 9.93
CA SER A 172 -8.06 11.63 9.49
C SER A 172 -8.02 12.29 8.11
N GLY A 173 -9.12 12.24 7.34
CA GLY A 173 -9.17 12.78 5.97
C GLY A 173 -8.45 11.93 4.93
N LEU A 174 -8.01 10.70 5.25
CA LEU A 174 -7.27 9.82 4.34
C LEU A 174 -8.19 9.16 3.29
N SER A 175 -8.75 9.97 2.38
CA SER A 175 -9.76 9.53 1.42
C SER A 175 -9.26 8.54 0.35
N ASN A 176 -7.96 8.46 0.13
CA ASN A 176 -7.31 7.56 -0.82
C ASN A 176 -6.86 6.21 -0.20
N VAL A 177 -7.40 5.86 0.97
CA VAL A 177 -7.09 4.61 1.68
C VAL A 177 -8.35 3.74 1.76
N SER A 178 -8.22 2.44 1.45
CA SER A 178 -9.33 1.50 1.60
C SER A 178 -9.57 1.15 3.08
N VAL A 179 -10.83 0.82 3.42
CA VAL A 179 -11.18 0.38 4.77
C VAL A 179 -10.41 -0.88 5.18
N THR A 180 -10.15 -1.77 4.23
CA THR A 180 -9.35 -2.99 4.46
C THR A 180 -7.90 -2.65 4.80
N ALA A 181 -7.26 -1.75 4.03
CA ALA A 181 -5.90 -1.32 4.30
C ALA A 181 -5.78 -0.65 5.68
N MET A 182 -6.69 0.24 6.03
CA MET A 182 -6.72 0.85 7.36
C MET A 182 -6.95 -0.18 8.48
N ALA A 183 -7.80 -1.17 8.26
CA ALA A 183 -8.03 -2.23 9.24
C ALA A 183 -6.77 -3.08 9.49
N MET A 184 -5.99 -3.35 8.45
CA MET A 184 -4.68 -4.01 8.56
C MET A 184 -3.69 -3.09 9.29
N ARG A 185 -3.63 -1.82 8.94
CA ARG A 185 -2.78 -0.83 9.62
C ARG A 185 -3.05 -0.75 11.12
N LEU A 186 -4.32 -0.68 11.51
CA LEU A 186 -4.73 -0.70 12.92
C LEU A 186 -4.28 -1.97 13.65
N GLN A 187 -4.29 -3.12 12.96
CA GLN A 187 -3.78 -4.37 13.51
C GLN A 187 -2.26 -4.32 13.69
N HIS A 188 -1.52 -3.85 12.71
CA HIS A 188 -0.06 -3.76 12.74
C HIS A 188 0.41 -2.78 13.83
N LEU A 189 -0.37 -1.73 14.08
CA LEU A 189 -0.11 -0.77 15.17
C LEU A 189 -0.67 -1.21 16.54
N ASN A 190 -1.25 -2.43 16.64
CA ASN A 190 -1.89 -2.94 17.86
C ASN A 190 -3.03 -2.07 18.40
N LEU A 191 -3.69 -1.29 17.53
CA LEU A 191 -4.79 -0.38 17.90
C LEU A 191 -6.17 -1.01 17.77
N SER A 192 -6.28 -2.19 17.16
CA SER A 192 -7.53 -2.92 17.04
C SER A 192 -7.81 -3.70 18.33
N THR A 193 -8.97 -3.44 18.94
CA THR A 193 -9.44 -4.33 19.99
C THR A 193 -9.52 -5.77 19.47
N ARG A 194 -9.03 -6.72 20.24
CA ARG A 194 -9.15 -8.17 20.02
C ARG A 194 -10.62 -8.60 20.16
N SER A 195 -11.52 -8.03 19.37
CA SER A 195 -12.91 -8.46 19.38
C SER A 195 -13.20 -9.25 18.11
N GLY A 196 -13.07 -10.52 18.26
CA GLY A 196 -13.98 -11.46 17.63
C GLY A 196 -13.63 -11.92 16.23
N TRP A 197 -13.64 -13.22 16.12
CA TRP A 197 -13.72 -14.11 14.98
C TRP A 197 -14.49 -13.56 13.75
N LEU A 198 -15.52 -12.71 13.93
CA LEU A 198 -16.28 -12.05 12.88
C LEU A 198 -15.46 -11.01 12.04
N GLY A 199 -14.47 -10.34 12.60
CA GLY A 199 -13.65 -9.39 11.84
C GLY A 199 -12.76 -10.09 10.81
N ASN A 200 -12.23 -11.25 11.14
CA ASN A 200 -11.43 -12.05 10.21
C ASN A 200 -12.29 -12.67 9.09
N TYR A 201 -13.54 -12.99 9.38
CA TYR A 201 -14.49 -13.50 8.39
C TYR A 201 -14.88 -12.43 7.36
N VAL A 202 -15.09 -11.20 7.78
CA VAL A 202 -15.42 -10.07 6.88
C VAL A 202 -14.25 -9.74 5.96
N ILE A 203 -13.02 -9.70 6.47
CA ILE A 203 -11.83 -9.49 5.63
C ILE A 203 -11.65 -10.62 4.61
N TRP A 204 -11.84 -11.86 5.04
CA TRP A 204 -11.81 -13.02 4.15
C TRP A 204 -12.92 -12.97 3.09
N ALA A 205 -14.14 -12.59 3.45
CA ALA A 205 -15.27 -12.45 2.54
C ALA A 205 -15.06 -11.32 1.51
N LEU A 206 -14.56 -10.15 1.94
CA LEU A 206 -14.27 -9.03 1.05
C LEU A 206 -13.14 -9.34 0.05
N ASN A 207 -12.12 -10.11 0.48
CA ASN A 207 -11.07 -10.58 -0.42
C ASN A 207 -11.58 -11.62 -1.44
N ARG A 208 -12.71 -12.26 -1.16
CA ARG A 208 -13.33 -13.27 -2.04
C ARG A 208 -14.33 -12.68 -3.03
N ILE A 209 -15.00 -11.58 -2.67
CA ILE A 209 -15.96 -10.86 -3.54
C ILE A 209 -15.23 -10.13 -4.69
N GLY A 210 -13.96 -9.80 -4.52
CA GLY A 210 -13.12 -9.19 -5.56
C GLY A 210 -12.51 -10.17 -6.58
N ARG A 211 -12.83 -11.47 -6.50
CA ARG A 211 -12.44 -12.45 -7.53
C ARG A 211 -13.64 -12.70 -8.44
N PRO A 212 -13.49 -12.60 -9.78
CA PRO A 212 -14.53 -13.07 -10.67
C PRO A 212 -14.82 -14.55 -10.36
N MET A 213 -16.09 -14.90 -10.27
CA MET A 213 -16.50 -16.30 -10.15
C MET A 213 -16.13 -16.99 -11.45
N ASP A 214 -15.16 -17.88 -11.39
CA ASP A 214 -14.90 -18.83 -12.47
C ASP A 214 -16.16 -19.70 -12.63
N HIS A 215 -16.97 -19.34 -13.63
CA HIS A 215 -18.00 -20.20 -14.17
C HIS A 215 -17.32 -21.31 -14.98
N HIS A 216 -16.82 -22.33 -14.29
CA HIS A 216 -16.72 -23.65 -14.91
C HIS A 216 -17.79 -24.51 -14.27
N GLY A 217 -18.91 -24.55 -15.04
CA GLY A 217 -20.01 -25.42 -14.83
C GLY A 217 -19.67 -26.87 -15.11
N PHE A 218 -20.56 -27.66 -14.72
CA PHE A 218 -20.85 -29.04 -14.99
C PHE A 218 -20.26 -29.62 -16.26
#